data_528e8d832d3ebc8ba8b90686a470290b
#
_entry.id   528e8d832d3ebc8ba8b90686a470290b
#
_cell.length_a   1.000
_cell.length_b   1.000
_cell.length_c   1.000
_cell.angle_alpha   90.00
_cell.angle_beta   90.00
_cell.angle_gamma   90.00
#
_symmetry.space_group_name_H-M   'P 1'
#
loop_
_entity.id
_entity.type
_entity.pdbx_description
1 polymer ?
#
loop_
_entity_poly.entity_id
_entity_poly.type
_entity_poly.pdbx_seq_one_letter_code
_entity_poly.pdbx_strand_id
1 'polypeptide(L)'
;EDSPPYDRYLVCPCCRFHYTMSARRRVEMLADAGTFRETSRWIRSLDPLSFSARVSYRDRLLQDQDRTGLTEAVITGVCTIGGTPAILIVLDFGFLGGSMGLVVGEKVALALQLAARKRYPAIAVINSGGARIQEGVLSLMQMAKTTVAANEMHRRGVPLVSVLGDPATGQVYASFGTQADLIFAEPGAHVGFAPFRAIKEEMGGTVATGQHTAEIHFRHGMLDGVVDR
;
A
#
# COMPACT_ATOMS: atom_id res chain seq x y z
N GLU A 1 6.89 -20.45 15.77
CA GLU A 1 7.46 -19.17 15.28
C GLU A 1 8.92 -19.33 14.79
N ASP A 2 9.69 -20.29 15.28
CA ASP A 2 11.11 -20.47 14.94
C ASP A 2 11.34 -21.33 13.69
N SER A 3 10.58 -21.12 12.62
CA SER A 3 10.81 -21.80 11.35
C SER A 3 11.39 -20.85 10.30
N PRO A 4 12.43 -21.26 9.53
CA PRO A 4 13.05 -20.38 8.53
C PRO A 4 12.11 -19.69 7.55
N PRO A 5 11.02 -20.31 7.07
CA PRO A 5 10.04 -19.63 6.24
C PRO A 5 9.26 -18.55 6.98
N TYR A 6 8.91 -18.76 8.25
CA TYR A 6 8.25 -17.76 9.08
C TYR A 6 9.13 -16.54 9.28
N ASP A 7 10.39 -16.76 9.68
CA ASP A 7 11.34 -15.67 9.94
C ASP A 7 11.59 -14.81 8.71
N ARG A 8 11.61 -15.40 7.53
CA ARG A 8 11.86 -14.65 6.29
C ARG A 8 10.61 -13.94 5.76
N TYR A 9 9.50 -14.63 5.69
CA TYR A 9 8.31 -14.17 4.95
C TYR A 9 7.14 -13.77 5.82
N LEU A 10 7.17 -14.03 7.13
CA LEU A 10 6.05 -13.86 8.06
C LEU A 10 4.79 -14.59 7.56
N VAL A 11 4.97 -15.82 7.11
CA VAL A 11 3.89 -16.73 6.69
C VAL A 11 3.84 -17.90 7.64
N CYS A 12 2.66 -18.19 8.18
CA CYS A 12 2.47 -19.32 9.09
C CYS A 12 2.77 -20.65 8.37
N PRO A 13 3.68 -21.49 8.88
CA PRO A 13 4.01 -22.75 8.24
C PRO A 13 2.85 -23.77 8.28
N CYS A 14 1.90 -23.61 9.24
CA CYS A 14 0.80 -24.52 9.44
C CYS A 14 -0.43 -24.18 8.58
N CYS A 15 -0.90 -22.91 8.64
CA CYS A 15 -2.13 -22.49 8.00
C CYS A 15 -1.91 -21.50 6.83
N ARG A 16 -0.67 -21.16 6.50
CA ARG A 16 -0.29 -20.22 5.43
C ARG A 16 -0.82 -18.81 5.63
N PHE A 17 -1.22 -18.45 6.84
CA PHE A 17 -1.63 -17.09 7.15
C PHE A 17 -0.47 -16.11 6.98
N HIS A 18 -0.70 -15.00 6.29
CA HIS A 18 0.28 -13.95 6.03
C HIS A 18 0.17 -12.86 7.09
N TYR A 19 1.13 -12.82 8.01
CA TYR A 19 1.17 -11.77 9.03
C TYR A 19 1.58 -10.42 8.45
N THR A 20 1.17 -9.35 9.10
CA THR A 20 1.55 -7.97 8.71
C THR A 20 3.06 -7.82 8.69
N MET A 21 3.61 -7.24 7.63
CA MET A 21 5.03 -7.00 7.43
C MET A 21 5.29 -5.50 7.28
N SER A 22 6.29 -4.97 7.98
CA SER A 22 6.67 -3.56 7.85
C SER A 22 7.19 -3.23 6.44
N ALA A 23 7.02 -1.97 6.03
CA ALA A 23 7.48 -1.53 4.72
C ALA A 23 9.01 -1.69 4.54
N ARG A 24 9.81 -1.46 5.58
CA ARG A 24 11.26 -1.66 5.51
C ARG A 24 11.63 -3.11 5.20
N ARG A 25 11.00 -4.05 5.89
CA ARG A 25 11.21 -5.48 5.65
C ARG A 25 10.75 -5.92 4.26
N ARG A 26 9.65 -5.34 3.75
CA ARG A 26 9.23 -5.54 2.35
C ARG A 26 10.28 -5.06 1.35
N VAL A 27 10.84 -3.89 1.60
CA VAL A 27 11.93 -3.35 0.76
C VAL A 27 13.13 -4.30 0.78
N GLU A 28 13.56 -4.76 1.95
CA GLU A 28 14.69 -5.70 2.11
C GLU A 28 14.44 -7.05 1.42
N MET A 29 13.18 -7.49 1.40
CA MET A 29 12.79 -8.75 0.77
C MET A 29 12.78 -8.66 -0.76
N LEU A 30 12.38 -7.52 -1.33
CA LEU A 30 12.14 -7.36 -2.77
C LEU A 30 13.33 -6.77 -3.52
N ALA A 31 14.01 -5.78 -2.93
CA ALA A 31 15.13 -5.12 -3.58
C ALA A 31 16.41 -5.95 -3.45
N ASP A 32 17.23 -5.93 -4.49
CA ASP A 32 18.57 -6.50 -4.41
C ASP A 32 19.37 -5.81 -3.30
N ALA A 33 20.16 -6.58 -2.58
CA ALA A 33 20.87 -6.11 -1.39
C ALA A 33 21.69 -4.83 -1.66
N GLY A 34 21.48 -3.80 -0.84
CA GLY A 34 22.18 -2.53 -0.89
C GLY A 34 21.82 -1.60 -2.06
N THR A 35 20.87 -1.97 -2.93
CA THR A 35 20.50 -1.15 -4.10
C THR A 35 19.42 -0.11 -3.82
N PHE A 36 18.60 -0.31 -2.78
CA PHE A 36 17.49 0.60 -2.49
C PHE A 36 17.97 1.99 -2.06
N ARG A 37 17.45 2.99 -2.74
CA ARG A 37 17.67 4.42 -2.44
C ARG A 37 16.32 5.08 -2.24
N GLU A 38 16.01 5.40 -0.97
CA GLU A 38 14.74 6.05 -0.60
C GLU A 38 14.62 7.44 -1.24
N THR A 39 13.47 7.72 -1.85
CA THR A 39 13.13 9.03 -2.42
C THR A 39 12.11 9.74 -1.56
N SER A 40 12.05 11.08 -1.64
CA SER A 40 11.03 11.91 -0.99
C SER A 40 10.93 11.73 0.54
N ARG A 41 12.00 11.27 1.20
CA ARG A 41 12.04 11.02 2.64
C ARG A 41 11.78 12.29 3.47
N TRP A 42 12.15 13.45 2.92
CA TRP A 42 11.98 14.76 3.60
C TRP A 42 10.52 15.23 3.62
N ILE A 43 9.63 14.68 2.80
CA ILE A 43 8.22 15.05 2.78
C ILE A 43 7.54 14.36 3.97
N ARG A 44 6.93 15.18 4.83
CA ARG A 44 6.27 14.75 6.07
C ARG A 44 4.88 15.31 6.15
N SER A 45 3.96 14.55 6.75
CA SER A 45 2.63 15.05 7.08
C SER A 45 2.69 16.16 8.13
N LEU A 46 1.95 17.19 7.83
CA LEU A 46 1.56 18.26 8.75
C LEU A 46 0.07 18.08 9.01
N ASP A 47 -0.43 18.52 10.13
CA ASP A 47 -1.87 18.53 10.41
C ASP A 47 -2.50 19.80 9.81
N PRO A 48 -2.88 19.81 8.52
CA PRO A 48 -3.32 21.02 7.83
C PRO A 48 -4.72 21.48 8.27
N LEU A 49 -5.49 20.59 8.92
CA LEU A 49 -6.86 20.87 9.36
C LEU A 49 -6.97 21.01 10.88
N SER A 50 -5.86 20.88 11.60
CA SER A 50 -5.84 20.88 13.08
C SER A 50 -6.87 19.90 13.66
N PHE A 51 -6.92 18.68 13.08
CA PHE A 51 -7.91 17.67 13.44
C PHE A 51 -7.66 17.15 14.84
N SER A 52 -8.70 17.17 15.65
CA SER A 52 -8.66 16.63 17.02
C SER A 52 -9.87 15.74 17.29
N ALA A 53 -9.62 14.58 17.90
CA ALA A 53 -10.61 13.66 18.44
C ALA A 53 -10.24 13.36 19.91
N ARG A 54 -10.17 12.09 20.32
CA ARG A 54 -9.63 11.71 21.65
C ARG A 54 -8.15 12.03 21.80
N VAL A 55 -7.41 11.94 20.68
CA VAL A 55 -5.99 12.29 20.56
C VAL A 55 -5.88 13.18 19.32
N SER A 56 -5.05 14.20 19.34
CA SER A 56 -4.84 15.07 18.18
C SER A 56 -4.20 14.28 17.03
N TYR A 57 -4.49 14.65 15.80
CA TYR A 57 -3.87 14.02 14.62
C TYR A 57 -2.36 14.20 14.64
N ARG A 58 -1.89 15.37 15.05
CA ARG A 58 -0.46 15.66 15.22
C ARG A 58 0.23 14.70 16.18
N ASP A 59 -0.38 14.43 17.34
CA ASP A 59 0.19 13.50 18.33
C ASP A 59 0.21 12.06 17.78
N ARG A 60 -0.84 11.67 17.06
CA ARG A 60 -0.87 10.35 16.39
C ARG A 60 0.23 10.21 15.34
N LEU A 61 0.50 11.26 14.54
CA LEU A 61 1.60 11.26 13.59
C LEU A 61 2.94 11.06 14.29
N LEU A 62 3.20 11.80 15.37
CA LEU A 62 4.44 11.70 16.14
C LEU A 62 4.60 10.30 16.76
N GLN A 63 3.55 9.77 17.38
CA GLN A 63 3.56 8.42 17.96
C GLN A 63 3.88 7.34 16.91
N ASP A 64 3.28 7.43 15.71
CA ASP A 64 3.53 6.45 14.66
C ASP A 64 4.91 6.63 14.01
N GLN A 65 5.41 7.87 13.92
CA GLN A 65 6.79 8.14 13.49
C GLN A 65 7.81 7.50 14.44
N ASP A 66 7.63 7.67 15.74
CA ASP A 66 8.52 7.09 16.76
C ASP A 66 8.45 5.55 16.76
N ARG A 67 7.25 4.99 16.67
CA ARG A 67 7.02 3.55 16.72
C ARG A 67 7.52 2.82 15.47
N THR A 68 7.35 3.40 14.28
CA THR A 68 7.68 2.75 13.00
C THR A 68 9.03 3.17 12.44
N GLY A 69 9.59 4.28 12.90
CA GLY A 69 10.78 4.91 12.32
C GLY A 69 10.55 5.47 10.90
N LEU A 70 9.29 5.57 10.47
CA LEU A 70 8.90 6.12 9.17
C LEU A 70 8.52 7.59 9.29
N THR A 71 8.67 8.34 8.22
CA THR A 71 8.17 9.73 8.14
C THR A 71 6.71 9.81 7.74
N GLU A 72 6.20 8.73 7.12
CA GLU A 72 4.82 8.60 6.63
C GLU A 72 4.51 7.13 6.29
N ALA A 73 3.23 6.79 6.09
CA ALA A 73 2.73 5.45 5.82
C ALA A 73 3.19 4.84 4.47
N VAL A 74 4.14 5.44 3.80
CA VAL A 74 4.70 4.93 2.54
C VAL A 74 6.21 5.18 2.46
N ILE A 75 6.93 4.17 2.00
CA ILE A 75 8.32 4.29 1.54
C ILE A 75 8.32 4.21 0.02
N THR A 76 9.05 5.12 -0.62
CA THR A 76 9.29 5.10 -2.07
C THR A 76 10.77 5.17 -2.37
N GLY A 77 11.21 4.47 -3.40
CA GLY A 77 12.64 4.50 -3.75
C GLY A 77 12.97 3.88 -5.10
N VAL A 78 14.20 4.08 -5.52
CA VAL A 78 14.80 3.42 -6.68
C VAL A 78 15.60 2.22 -6.18
N CYS A 79 15.49 1.09 -6.85
CA CYS A 79 16.26 -0.13 -6.56
C CYS A 79 16.50 -0.93 -7.83
N THR A 80 17.18 -2.07 -7.68
CA THR A 80 17.09 -3.16 -8.64
C THR A 80 16.34 -4.34 -8.02
N ILE A 81 15.66 -5.11 -8.84
CA ILE A 81 14.99 -6.36 -8.47
C ILE A 81 15.43 -7.40 -9.50
N GLY A 82 16.19 -8.40 -9.06
CA GLY A 82 16.81 -9.37 -9.96
C GLY A 82 17.71 -8.71 -11.02
N GLY A 83 18.45 -7.67 -10.65
CA GLY A 83 19.31 -6.88 -11.55
C GLY A 83 18.57 -5.85 -12.41
N THR A 84 17.24 -5.85 -12.45
CA THR A 84 16.43 -4.93 -13.26
C THR A 84 16.11 -3.65 -12.48
N PRO A 85 16.43 -2.44 -12.99
CA PRO A 85 16.06 -1.19 -12.33
C PRO A 85 14.54 -1.04 -12.19
N ALA A 86 14.10 -0.64 -11.01
CA ALA A 86 12.69 -0.49 -10.66
C ALA A 86 12.46 0.69 -9.70
N ILE A 87 11.22 1.17 -9.67
CA ILE A 87 10.71 2.05 -8.61
C ILE A 87 9.84 1.21 -7.69
N LEU A 88 10.18 1.23 -6.41
CA LEU A 88 9.44 0.50 -5.38
C LEU A 88 8.63 1.48 -4.53
N ILE A 89 7.35 1.16 -4.33
CA ILE A 89 6.37 1.91 -3.53
C ILE A 89 5.80 0.92 -2.52
N VAL A 90 6.02 1.14 -1.23
CA VAL A 90 5.56 0.20 -0.20
C VAL A 90 4.79 0.96 0.87
N LEU A 91 3.50 0.65 1.01
CA LEU A 91 2.68 1.18 2.09
C LEU A 91 2.85 0.35 3.35
N ASP A 92 2.86 1.02 4.50
CA ASP A 92 3.01 0.40 5.83
C ASP A 92 1.71 0.52 6.62
N PHE A 93 1.04 -0.61 6.84
CA PHE A 93 -0.18 -0.65 7.65
C PHE A 93 0.06 -0.25 9.11
N GLY A 94 1.27 -0.44 9.60
CA GLY A 94 1.66 -0.03 10.94
C GLY A 94 1.55 1.49 11.16
N PHE A 95 1.70 2.32 10.13
CA PHE A 95 1.57 3.76 10.25
C PHE A 95 0.15 4.20 9.89
N LEU A 96 -0.65 4.60 10.88
CA LEU A 96 -2.05 5.05 10.71
C LEU A 96 -2.91 4.13 9.80
N GLY A 97 -2.70 2.80 9.92
CA GLY A 97 -3.41 1.84 9.09
C GLY A 97 -3.06 1.89 7.60
N GLY A 98 -1.88 2.36 7.23
CA GLY A 98 -1.48 2.52 5.82
C GLY A 98 -2.35 3.53 5.07
N SER A 99 -3.08 4.40 5.77
CA SER A 99 -4.06 5.29 5.17
C SER A 99 -3.43 6.37 4.30
N MET A 100 -4.05 6.64 3.14
CA MET A 100 -3.58 7.64 2.19
C MET A 100 -4.09 9.02 2.55
N GLY A 101 -3.20 9.88 3.03
CA GLY A 101 -3.38 11.31 3.16
C GLY A 101 -2.61 12.07 2.08
N LEU A 102 -2.53 13.39 2.24
CA LEU A 102 -1.90 14.31 1.30
C LEU A 102 -0.46 13.89 0.96
N VAL A 103 0.34 13.55 1.97
CA VAL A 103 1.76 13.21 1.81
C VAL A 103 1.96 11.81 1.22
N VAL A 104 1.14 10.83 1.61
CA VAL A 104 1.18 9.50 0.97
C VAL A 104 0.88 9.62 -0.52
N GLY A 105 -0.22 10.32 -0.88
CA GLY A 105 -0.57 10.53 -2.28
C GLY A 105 0.49 11.29 -3.06
N GLU A 106 1.14 12.32 -2.45
CA GLU A 106 2.26 13.04 -3.06
C GLU A 106 3.44 12.12 -3.34
N LYS A 107 3.90 11.36 -2.34
CA LYS A 107 5.04 10.43 -2.49
C LYS A 107 4.76 9.37 -3.56
N VAL A 108 3.56 8.81 -3.59
CA VAL A 108 3.14 7.84 -4.62
C VAL A 108 3.16 8.49 -6.00
N ALA A 109 2.55 9.66 -6.16
CA ALA A 109 2.52 10.37 -7.44
C ALA A 109 3.93 10.71 -7.94
N LEU A 110 4.81 11.22 -7.06
CA LEU A 110 6.21 11.52 -7.41
C LEU A 110 6.99 10.26 -7.82
N ALA A 111 6.75 9.13 -7.16
CA ALA A 111 7.39 7.86 -7.48
C ALA A 111 6.94 7.35 -8.86
N LEU A 112 5.64 7.38 -9.17
CA LEU A 112 5.08 6.99 -10.48
C LEU A 112 5.58 7.93 -11.59
N GLN A 113 5.63 9.24 -11.35
CA GLN A 113 6.21 10.19 -12.29
C GLN A 113 7.71 9.95 -12.53
N LEU A 114 8.45 9.57 -11.47
CA LEU A 114 9.86 9.20 -11.60
C LEU A 114 10.02 7.94 -12.44
N ALA A 115 9.17 6.93 -12.22
CA ALA A 115 9.11 5.70 -13.01
C ALA A 115 8.87 6.01 -14.49
N ALA A 116 7.85 6.81 -14.79
CA ALA A 116 7.51 7.25 -16.14
C ALA A 116 8.67 8.00 -16.83
N ARG A 117 9.37 8.89 -16.12
CA ARG A 117 10.52 9.65 -16.66
C ARG A 117 11.74 8.77 -16.92
N LYS A 118 12.05 7.86 -15.99
CA LYS A 118 13.19 6.95 -16.10
C LYS A 118 12.94 5.74 -17.00
N ARG A 119 11.67 5.49 -17.37
CA ARG A 119 11.20 4.27 -18.02
C ARG A 119 11.55 3.01 -17.21
N TYR A 120 11.44 3.11 -15.90
CA TYR A 120 11.60 1.99 -14.97
C TYR A 120 10.22 1.45 -14.57
N PRO A 121 10.00 0.13 -14.56
CA PRO A 121 8.77 -0.42 -14.00
C PRO A 121 8.58 0.06 -12.56
N ALA A 122 7.33 0.26 -12.15
CA ALA A 122 6.99 0.51 -10.76
C ALA A 122 6.30 -0.70 -10.14
N ILE A 123 6.69 -1.03 -8.92
CA ILE A 123 6.06 -2.07 -8.11
C ILE A 123 5.47 -1.41 -6.86
N ALA A 124 4.16 -1.53 -6.68
CA ALA A 124 3.44 -1.01 -5.54
C ALA A 124 2.97 -2.15 -4.62
N VAL A 125 3.53 -2.25 -3.42
CA VAL A 125 3.05 -3.16 -2.37
C VAL A 125 2.11 -2.41 -1.47
N ILE A 126 0.86 -2.83 -1.40
CA ILE A 126 -0.24 -2.05 -0.83
C ILE A 126 -0.80 -2.78 0.39
N ASN A 127 -0.56 -2.20 1.57
CA ASN A 127 -1.22 -2.55 2.81
C ASN A 127 -1.89 -1.27 3.36
N SER A 128 -3.21 -1.11 3.12
CA SER A 128 -3.91 0.15 3.40
C SER A 128 -5.37 -0.04 3.76
N GLY A 129 -5.81 0.67 4.79
CA GLY A 129 -7.22 0.82 5.16
C GLY A 129 -7.97 1.90 4.35
N GLY A 130 -7.34 2.57 3.39
CA GLY A 130 -7.97 3.54 2.51
C GLY A 130 -7.68 5.00 2.86
N ALA A 131 -8.72 5.84 2.90
CA ALA A 131 -8.60 7.28 3.12
C ALA A 131 -8.18 7.64 4.54
N ARG A 132 -7.30 8.63 4.68
CA ARG A 132 -6.95 9.24 5.96
C ARG A 132 -8.01 10.25 6.37
N ILE A 133 -8.94 9.83 7.19
CA ILE A 133 -10.12 10.63 7.58
C ILE A 133 -9.76 11.96 8.24
N GLN A 134 -8.63 12.03 8.94
CA GLN A 134 -8.14 13.24 9.62
C GLN A 134 -7.79 14.38 8.66
N GLU A 135 -7.54 14.07 7.41
CA GLU A 135 -7.23 15.04 6.36
C GLU A 135 -8.43 15.37 5.46
N GLY A 136 -9.61 14.83 5.75
CA GLY A 136 -10.87 15.16 5.07
C GLY A 136 -10.76 15.07 3.54
N VAL A 137 -11.24 16.10 2.86
CA VAL A 137 -11.26 16.17 1.39
C VAL A 137 -9.86 16.14 0.76
N LEU A 138 -8.82 16.61 1.47
CA LEU A 138 -7.45 16.56 0.98
C LEU A 138 -6.98 15.12 0.76
N SER A 139 -7.41 14.20 1.64
CA SER A 139 -7.19 12.77 1.47
C SER A 139 -7.91 12.23 0.22
N LEU A 140 -9.17 12.59 0.00
CA LEU A 140 -9.95 12.11 -1.15
C LEU A 140 -9.35 12.57 -2.48
N MET A 141 -8.84 13.78 -2.56
CA MET A 141 -8.20 14.32 -3.76
C MET A 141 -6.94 13.54 -4.19
N GLN A 142 -6.36 12.73 -3.28
CA GLN A 142 -5.20 11.92 -3.64
C GLN A 142 -5.53 10.79 -4.62
N MET A 143 -6.79 10.33 -4.67
CA MET A 143 -7.23 9.37 -5.70
C MET A 143 -6.98 9.92 -7.10
N ALA A 144 -7.48 11.12 -7.39
CA ALA A 144 -7.30 11.75 -8.69
C ALA A 144 -5.81 11.94 -9.03
N LYS A 145 -5.03 12.40 -8.04
CA LYS A 145 -3.60 12.68 -8.20
C LYS A 145 -2.79 11.41 -8.54
N THR A 146 -2.98 10.35 -7.79
CA THR A 146 -2.27 9.07 -8.02
C THR A 146 -2.74 8.39 -9.29
N THR A 147 -4.03 8.47 -9.63
CA THR A 147 -4.61 8.01 -10.90
C THR A 147 -3.97 8.71 -12.11
N VAL A 148 -3.84 10.04 -12.07
CA VAL A 148 -3.19 10.80 -13.15
C VAL A 148 -1.73 10.37 -13.33
N ALA A 149 -1.01 10.14 -12.22
CA ALA A 149 0.38 9.70 -12.27
C ALA A 149 0.51 8.26 -12.83
N ALA A 150 -0.39 7.32 -12.47
CA ALA A 150 -0.44 5.98 -13.03
C ALA A 150 -0.75 6.01 -14.54
N ASN A 151 -1.71 6.83 -14.95
CA ASN A 151 -2.05 7.00 -16.37
C ASN A 151 -0.89 7.57 -17.20
N GLU A 152 -0.04 8.41 -16.63
CA GLU A 152 1.18 8.89 -17.29
C GLU A 152 2.18 7.75 -17.56
N MET A 153 2.28 6.76 -16.66
CA MET A 153 3.07 5.55 -16.89
C MET A 153 2.53 4.75 -18.08
N HIS A 154 1.21 4.50 -18.12
CA HIS A 154 0.55 3.79 -19.24
C HIS A 154 0.80 4.50 -20.58
N ARG A 155 0.63 5.82 -20.64
CA ARG A 155 0.89 6.61 -21.86
C ARG A 155 2.33 6.51 -22.35
N ARG A 156 3.28 6.25 -21.47
CA ARG A 156 4.69 6.06 -21.81
C ARG A 156 5.07 4.59 -22.04
N GLY A 157 4.14 3.66 -21.93
CA GLY A 157 4.40 2.23 -22.02
C GLY A 157 5.33 1.71 -20.93
N VAL A 158 5.21 2.26 -19.71
CA VAL A 158 6.00 1.86 -18.54
C VAL A 158 5.09 1.06 -17.59
N PRO A 159 5.40 -0.21 -17.29
CA PRO A 159 4.51 -1.06 -16.54
C PRO A 159 4.44 -0.66 -15.06
N LEU A 160 3.23 -0.76 -14.52
CA LEU A 160 2.91 -0.68 -13.09
C LEU A 160 2.42 -2.06 -12.63
N VAL A 161 3.02 -2.60 -11.58
CA VAL A 161 2.62 -3.84 -10.93
C VAL A 161 2.13 -3.53 -9.52
N SER A 162 0.95 -4.02 -9.15
CA SER A 162 0.43 -3.93 -7.80
C SER A 162 0.45 -5.28 -7.10
N VAL A 163 0.84 -5.29 -5.83
CA VAL A 163 0.73 -6.43 -4.91
C VAL A 163 -0.12 -5.99 -3.73
N LEU A 164 -1.33 -6.53 -3.65
CA LEU A 164 -2.31 -6.20 -2.62
C LEU A 164 -2.11 -7.14 -1.42
N GLY A 165 -1.68 -6.59 -0.30
CA GLY A 165 -1.59 -7.30 0.97
C GLY A 165 -2.85 -7.11 1.82
N ASP A 166 -2.86 -7.66 3.03
CA ASP A 166 -3.99 -7.58 3.95
C ASP A 166 -3.83 -6.42 4.96
N PRO A 167 -4.77 -5.45 4.97
CA PRO A 167 -5.78 -5.17 3.96
C PRO A 167 -5.26 -4.26 2.82
N ALA A 168 -5.93 -4.29 1.66
CA ALA A 168 -5.76 -3.29 0.59
C ALA A 168 -7.13 -2.76 0.16
N THR A 169 -7.61 -1.72 0.82
CA THR A 169 -9.00 -1.28 0.72
C THR A 169 -9.13 0.23 0.46
N GLY A 170 -10.36 0.64 0.18
CA GLY A 170 -10.76 2.05 0.06
C GLY A 170 -10.15 2.74 -1.14
N GLN A 171 -9.81 4.00 -0.94
CA GLN A 171 -9.33 4.87 -2.02
C GLN A 171 -7.99 4.41 -2.64
N VAL A 172 -7.13 3.72 -1.88
CA VAL A 172 -5.87 3.20 -2.42
C VAL A 172 -6.14 2.08 -3.41
N TYR A 173 -7.05 1.15 -3.06
CA TYR A 173 -7.55 0.13 -3.97
C TYR A 173 -8.19 0.77 -5.21
N ALA A 174 -9.11 1.71 -5.03
CA ALA A 174 -9.88 2.34 -6.11
C ALA A 174 -9.09 3.39 -6.93
N SER A 175 -7.80 3.52 -6.73
CA SER A 175 -6.94 4.41 -7.51
C SER A 175 -5.77 3.64 -8.12
N PHE A 176 -4.53 4.00 -7.82
CA PHE A 176 -3.36 3.37 -8.42
C PHE A 176 -3.24 1.86 -8.13
N GLY A 177 -3.90 1.34 -7.08
CA GLY A 177 -3.87 -0.08 -6.74
C GLY A 177 -4.49 -0.99 -7.80
N THR A 178 -5.60 -0.58 -8.41
CA THR A 178 -6.30 -1.34 -9.46
C THR A 178 -6.08 -0.80 -10.87
N GLN A 179 -5.28 0.24 -11.02
CA GLN A 179 -4.86 0.76 -12.33
C GLN A 179 -3.51 0.21 -12.80
N ALA A 180 -3.00 -0.81 -12.12
CA ALA A 180 -1.78 -1.50 -12.53
C ALA A 180 -2.03 -2.38 -13.76
N ASP A 181 -0.97 -2.61 -14.55
CA ASP A 181 -0.99 -3.53 -15.70
C ASP A 181 -1.06 -4.99 -15.24
N LEU A 182 -0.52 -5.28 -14.05
CA LEU A 182 -0.62 -6.57 -13.37
C LEU A 182 -0.98 -6.36 -11.91
N ILE A 183 -1.97 -7.09 -11.44
CA ILE A 183 -2.49 -6.97 -10.07
C ILE A 183 -2.45 -8.33 -9.40
N PHE A 184 -1.55 -8.48 -8.45
CA PHE A 184 -1.45 -9.66 -7.60
C PHE A 184 -1.99 -9.37 -6.21
N ALA A 185 -2.42 -10.40 -5.49
CA ALA A 185 -2.77 -10.27 -4.09
C ALA A 185 -2.18 -11.41 -3.25
N GLU A 186 -1.96 -11.16 -1.96
CA GLU A 186 -1.60 -12.21 -1.01
C GLU A 186 -2.82 -13.09 -0.69
N PRO A 187 -2.63 -14.39 -0.43
CA PRO A 187 -3.71 -15.28 -0.06
C PRO A 187 -4.48 -14.78 1.16
N GLY A 188 -5.81 -14.82 1.06
CA GLY A 188 -6.73 -14.39 2.13
C GLY A 188 -6.79 -12.88 2.38
N ALA A 189 -6.04 -12.06 1.62
CA ALA A 189 -6.03 -10.61 1.80
C ALA A 189 -7.42 -10.01 1.59
N HIS A 190 -7.85 -9.11 2.47
CA HIS A 190 -9.05 -8.30 2.29
C HIS A 190 -8.77 -7.20 1.27
N VAL A 191 -9.42 -7.29 0.12
CA VAL A 191 -9.27 -6.34 -0.97
C VAL A 191 -10.62 -5.79 -1.42
N GLY A 192 -10.68 -4.52 -1.80
CA GLY A 192 -11.92 -3.93 -2.30
C GLY A 192 -12.11 -2.46 -1.95
N PHE A 193 -13.20 -1.88 -2.45
CA PHE A 193 -13.47 -0.46 -2.24
C PHE A 193 -13.84 -0.12 -0.79
N ALA A 194 -14.75 -0.88 -0.18
CA ALA A 194 -15.17 -0.61 1.19
C ALA A 194 -14.36 -1.41 2.20
N PRO A 195 -13.88 -0.78 3.30
CA PRO A 195 -13.29 -1.51 4.41
C PRO A 195 -14.30 -2.51 5.01
N PHE A 196 -13.83 -3.70 5.36
CA PHE A 196 -14.68 -4.75 5.93
C PHE A 196 -15.56 -4.27 7.10
N ARG A 197 -15.01 -3.37 7.93
CA ARG A 197 -15.74 -2.80 9.07
C ARG A 197 -16.96 -1.99 8.62
N ALA A 198 -16.82 -1.15 7.58
CA ALA A 198 -17.92 -0.34 7.06
C ALA A 198 -19.02 -1.23 6.46
N ILE A 199 -18.63 -2.26 5.71
CA ILE A 199 -19.56 -3.24 5.15
C ILE A 199 -20.34 -3.93 6.26
N LYS A 200 -19.64 -4.38 7.31
CA LYS A 200 -20.25 -5.06 8.45
C LYS A 200 -21.25 -4.17 9.21
N GLU A 201 -20.93 -2.89 9.39
CA GLU A 201 -21.80 -1.93 10.04
C GLU A 201 -23.07 -1.65 9.20
N GLU A 202 -22.97 -1.47 7.89
CA GLU A 202 -24.10 -1.24 7.01
C GLU A 202 -25.03 -2.47 6.83
N MET A 203 -24.45 -3.67 6.79
CA MET A 203 -25.21 -4.91 6.62
C MET A 203 -25.77 -5.47 7.94
N GLY A 204 -25.79 -4.68 9.03
CA GLY A 204 -26.35 -5.13 10.31
C GLY A 204 -25.58 -6.26 10.97
N GLY A 205 -24.28 -6.37 10.69
CA GLY A 205 -23.39 -7.33 11.33
C GLY A 205 -23.23 -8.69 10.62
N THR A 206 -23.99 -8.96 9.59
CA THR A 206 -23.91 -10.23 8.82
C THR A 206 -23.21 -10.03 7.48
N VAL A 207 -21.90 -10.14 7.46
CA VAL A 207 -21.15 -10.27 6.20
C VAL A 207 -20.80 -11.74 6.04
N ALA A 208 -21.14 -12.34 4.89
CA ALA A 208 -20.75 -13.71 4.64
C ALA A 208 -19.23 -13.85 4.65
N THR A 209 -18.73 -14.84 5.34
CA THR A 209 -17.30 -15.09 5.50
C THR A 209 -16.64 -15.22 4.11
N GLY A 210 -15.60 -14.44 3.86
CA GLY A 210 -14.82 -14.52 2.61
C GLY A 210 -15.29 -13.66 1.45
N GLN A 211 -16.31 -12.82 1.59
CA GLN A 211 -16.86 -12.01 0.46
C GLN A 211 -15.94 -10.93 -0.09
N HIS A 212 -14.86 -10.56 0.48
CA HIS A 212 -13.95 -9.52 -0.02
C HIS A 212 -12.50 -9.98 0.07
N THR A 213 -12.26 -11.26 -0.21
CA THR A 213 -10.92 -11.83 -0.23
C THR A 213 -10.30 -11.78 -1.63
N ALA A 214 -8.99 -11.87 -1.67
CA ALA A 214 -8.21 -11.95 -2.89
C ALA A 214 -8.70 -13.05 -3.83
N GLU A 215 -9.09 -14.22 -3.29
CA GLU A 215 -9.57 -15.37 -4.07
C GLU A 215 -10.89 -15.08 -4.77
N ILE A 216 -11.80 -14.33 -4.12
CA ILE A 216 -13.07 -13.91 -4.74
C ILE A 216 -12.79 -12.91 -5.87
N HIS A 217 -11.95 -11.91 -5.63
CA HIS A 217 -11.58 -10.93 -6.64
C HIS A 217 -10.88 -11.60 -7.84
N PHE A 218 -10.01 -12.56 -7.59
CA PHE A 218 -9.36 -13.34 -8.65
C PHE A 218 -10.37 -14.14 -9.49
N ARG A 219 -11.33 -14.82 -8.85
CA ARG A 219 -12.40 -15.55 -9.57
C ARG A 219 -13.28 -14.66 -10.45
N HIS A 220 -13.44 -13.39 -10.08
CA HIS A 220 -14.18 -12.40 -10.87
C HIS A 220 -13.30 -11.68 -11.92
N GLY A 221 -12.05 -12.07 -12.09
CA GLY A 221 -11.13 -11.45 -13.06
C GLY A 221 -10.66 -10.06 -12.70
N MET A 222 -10.73 -9.69 -11.42
CA MET A 222 -10.25 -8.39 -10.92
C MET A 222 -8.76 -8.41 -10.51
N LEU A 223 -8.16 -9.58 -10.47
CA LEU A 223 -6.74 -9.81 -10.18
C LEU A 223 -6.16 -10.77 -11.20
N ASP A 224 -4.87 -10.63 -11.49
CA ASP A 224 -4.12 -11.53 -12.37
C ASP A 224 -3.61 -12.77 -11.65
N GLY A 225 -3.49 -12.72 -10.32
CA GLY A 225 -3.09 -13.86 -9.52
C GLY A 225 -3.17 -13.64 -8.02
N VAL A 226 -3.26 -14.77 -7.31
CA VAL A 226 -3.10 -14.83 -5.85
C VAL A 226 -1.78 -15.55 -5.60
N VAL A 227 -0.83 -14.89 -4.94
CA VAL A 227 0.55 -15.36 -4.80
C VAL A 227 1.05 -15.27 -3.37
N ASP A 228 1.72 -16.31 -2.93
CA ASP A 228 2.46 -16.32 -1.66
C ASP A 228 3.66 -15.35 -1.69
N ARG A 229 4.08 -14.92 -0.52
CA ARG A 229 5.33 -14.14 -0.35
C ARG A 229 6.56 -14.92 -0.69
#